data_412ed1d49ce3ded13be3e17c09326a4b
#
_entry.id   412ed1d49ce3ded13be3e17c09326a4b
#
_cell.length_a   1.000
_cell.length_b   1.000
_cell.length_c   1.000
_cell.angle_alpha   90.00
_cell.angle_beta   90.00
_cell.angle_gamma   90.00
#
_symmetry.space_group_name_H-M   'P 1'
#
loop_
_entity.id
_entity.type
_entity.pdbx_description
1 polymer ?
#
loop_
_entity_poly.entity_id
_entity_poly.type
_entity_poly.pdbx_seq_one_letter_code
_entity_poly.pdbx_strand_id
1 'polypeptide(L)'
;LRKQNIPIRQTLDVYRSAVSYLTEIYAQVWEELERIPETKKRFNEAEHLIHTTKKNQARFDFDIRFQKMPSYLRRAAIQHALGSVSSYKTRMELWEKTGQIEGKPRLVYENHAMPVFYRDVMYREDEVGKDATYLKLYDGYDWKWFHVRLSHTDMEYLRKNWIGKKASAPTLEKRHRKYFLRFSY
;
A
#
# COMPACT_ATOMS: atom_id res chain seq x y z
N LEU A 1 9.29 -8.26 -21.50
CA LEU A 1 8.20 -7.66 -20.71
C LEU A 1 7.21 -8.67 -20.12
N ARG A 2 6.88 -9.80 -20.82
CA ARG A 2 5.93 -10.80 -20.30
C ARG A 2 6.36 -11.48 -19.00
N LYS A 3 7.66 -11.74 -18.79
CA LYS A 3 8.19 -12.37 -17.57
C LYS A 3 8.14 -11.46 -16.32
N GLN A 4 8.14 -10.14 -16.50
CA GLN A 4 8.14 -9.17 -15.40
C GLN A 4 6.70 -8.81 -14.93
N ASN A 5 5.69 -9.03 -15.74
CA ASN A 5 4.30 -8.73 -15.37
C ASN A 5 3.74 -9.65 -14.26
N ILE A 6 4.28 -10.87 -14.12
CA ILE A 6 3.81 -11.82 -13.10
C ILE A 6 4.17 -11.34 -11.69
N PRO A 7 5.45 -11.01 -11.35
CA PRO A 7 5.79 -10.47 -10.03
C PRO A 7 5.08 -9.16 -9.70
N ILE A 8 4.88 -8.28 -10.69
CA ILE A 8 4.14 -7.02 -10.48
C ILE A 8 2.69 -7.32 -10.08
N ARG A 9 2.02 -8.22 -10.79
CA ARG A 9 0.66 -8.64 -10.46
C ARG A 9 0.59 -9.28 -9.08
N GLN A 10 1.49 -10.23 -8.77
CA GLN A 10 1.54 -10.90 -7.49
C GLN A 10 1.77 -9.92 -6.33
N THR A 11 2.64 -8.91 -6.53
CA THR A 11 2.86 -7.85 -5.55
C THR A 11 1.58 -7.05 -5.27
N LEU A 12 0.83 -6.67 -6.33
CA LEU A 12 -0.44 -5.97 -6.17
C LEU A 12 -1.49 -6.84 -5.48
N ASP A 13 -1.59 -8.11 -5.86
CA ASP A 13 -2.58 -9.03 -5.30
C ASP A 13 -2.30 -9.28 -3.81
N VAL A 14 -1.04 -9.51 -3.42
CA VAL A 14 -0.63 -9.64 -2.00
C VAL A 14 -0.90 -8.37 -1.22
N TYR A 15 -0.57 -7.20 -1.78
CA TYR A 15 -0.81 -5.92 -1.11
C TYR A 15 -2.30 -5.68 -0.86
N ARG A 16 -3.14 -5.90 -1.87
CA ARG A 16 -4.60 -5.75 -1.77
C ARG A 16 -5.21 -6.74 -0.78
N SER A 17 -4.76 -7.99 -0.82
CA SER A 17 -5.18 -8.99 0.17
C SER A 17 -4.81 -8.57 1.59
N ALA A 18 -3.61 -8.00 1.78
CA ALA A 18 -3.20 -7.48 3.07
C ALA A 18 -4.07 -6.29 3.54
N VAL A 19 -4.36 -5.34 2.64
CA VAL A 19 -5.27 -4.21 2.96
C VAL A 19 -6.67 -4.70 3.31
N SER A 20 -7.23 -5.64 2.53
CA SER A 20 -8.56 -6.21 2.82
C SER A 20 -8.60 -6.90 4.18
N TYR A 21 -7.61 -7.74 4.48
CA TYR A 21 -7.49 -8.43 5.75
C TYR A 21 -7.35 -7.46 6.94
N LEU A 22 -6.52 -6.43 6.81
CA LEU A 22 -6.37 -5.40 7.84
C LEU A 22 -7.63 -4.57 8.02
N THR A 23 -8.35 -4.27 6.95
CA THR A 23 -9.62 -3.55 7.02
C THR A 23 -10.66 -4.34 7.82
N GLU A 24 -10.72 -5.66 7.62
CA GLU A 24 -11.59 -6.55 8.39
C GLU A 24 -11.22 -6.54 9.88
N ILE A 25 -9.94 -6.73 10.22
CA ILE A 25 -9.45 -6.72 11.60
C ILE A 25 -9.75 -5.38 12.28
N TYR A 26 -9.36 -4.28 11.65
CA TYR A 26 -9.51 -2.96 12.26
C TYR A 26 -10.99 -2.54 12.39
N ALA A 27 -11.87 -3.03 11.54
CA ALA A 27 -13.31 -2.83 11.73
C ALA A 27 -13.82 -3.52 13.00
N GLN A 28 -13.29 -4.71 13.33
CA GLN A 28 -13.67 -5.45 14.55
C GLN A 28 -13.18 -4.78 15.82
N VAL A 29 -11.98 -4.18 15.79
CA VAL A 29 -11.34 -3.55 16.96
C VAL A 29 -11.38 -2.02 16.92
N TRP A 30 -12.24 -1.44 16.08
CA TRP A 30 -12.24 0.00 15.86
C TRP A 30 -12.49 0.80 17.13
N GLU A 31 -13.40 0.36 17.99
CA GLU A 31 -13.69 1.03 19.26
C GLU A 31 -12.47 1.12 20.19
N GLU A 32 -11.59 0.11 20.17
CA GLU A 32 -10.32 0.12 20.90
C GLU A 32 -9.37 1.17 20.32
N LEU A 33 -9.23 1.18 18.99
CA LEU A 33 -8.32 2.08 18.25
C LEU A 33 -8.79 3.55 18.29
N GLU A 34 -10.09 3.79 18.21
CA GLU A 34 -10.65 5.13 18.17
C GLU A 34 -10.48 5.88 19.49
N ARG A 35 -10.44 5.19 20.62
CA ARG A 35 -10.14 5.76 21.95
C ARG A 35 -8.75 6.38 22.03
N ILE A 36 -7.87 6.06 21.10
CA ILE A 36 -6.51 6.65 21.01
C ILE A 36 -6.59 7.91 20.13
N PRO A 37 -6.58 9.12 20.71
CA PRO A 37 -6.84 10.34 19.95
C PRO A 37 -5.66 10.70 19.03
N GLU A 38 -4.43 10.36 19.42
CA GLU A 38 -3.23 10.67 18.65
C GLU A 38 -3.03 9.69 17.50
N THR A 39 -3.07 10.17 16.26
CA THR A 39 -2.96 9.36 15.03
C THR A 39 -1.72 8.47 15.02
N LYS A 40 -0.56 8.98 15.48
CA LYS A 40 0.67 8.21 15.52
C LYS A 40 0.60 7.05 16.52
N LYS A 41 0.02 7.27 17.69
CA LYS A 41 -0.16 6.22 18.70
C LYS A 41 -1.18 5.19 18.24
N ARG A 42 -2.28 5.64 17.65
CA ARG A 42 -3.28 4.74 17.04
C ARG A 42 -2.67 3.85 15.96
N PHE A 43 -1.82 4.42 15.10
CA PHE A 43 -1.09 3.66 14.07
C PHE A 43 -0.15 2.62 14.69
N ASN A 44 0.62 3.00 15.71
CA ASN A 44 1.52 2.08 16.40
C ASN A 44 0.75 0.94 17.08
N GLU A 45 -0.39 1.24 17.71
CA GLU A 45 -1.24 0.21 18.30
C GLU A 45 -1.80 -0.74 17.24
N ALA A 46 -2.27 -0.20 16.11
CA ALA A 46 -2.71 -1.01 14.99
C ALA A 46 -1.58 -1.94 14.46
N GLU A 47 -0.33 -1.46 14.44
CA GLU A 47 0.83 -2.29 14.08
C GLU A 47 1.11 -3.35 15.15
N HIS A 48 1.00 -3.04 16.45
CA HIS A 48 1.18 -3.99 17.54
C HIS A 48 0.18 -5.16 17.50
N LEU A 49 -1.06 -4.90 17.10
CA LEU A 49 -2.09 -5.94 16.97
C LEU A 49 -1.75 -7.03 15.96
N ILE A 50 -0.91 -6.73 14.97
CA ILE A 50 -0.68 -7.59 13.80
C ILE A 50 0.78 -8.02 13.61
N HIS A 51 1.73 -7.40 14.31
CA HIS A 51 3.15 -7.66 14.11
C HIS A 51 3.82 -8.14 15.38
N THR A 52 4.33 -9.37 15.33
CA THR A 52 5.08 -9.97 16.42
C THR A 52 6.54 -9.51 16.41
N THR A 53 7.02 -9.06 17.57
CA THR A 53 8.42 -8.69 17.80
C THR A 53 8.93 -9.36 19.07
N LYS A 54 10.20 -9.18 19.41
CA LYS A 54 10.75 -9.69 20.69
C LYS A 54 10.03 -9.14 21.92
N LYS A 55 9.36 -7.99 21.81
CA LYS A 55 8.69 -7.29 22.92
C LYS A 55 7.17 -7.27 22.80
N ASN A 56 6.63 -7.76 21.70
CA ASN A 56 5.19 -7.72 21.41
C ASN A 56 4.74 -9.03 20.76
N GLN A 57 3.73 -9.67 21.33
CA GLN A 57 3.02 -10.77 20.71
C GLN A 57 1.79 -10.24 19.98
N ALA A 58 1.74 -10.44 18.68
CA ALA A 58 0.59 -10.02 17.87
C ALA A 58 -0.69 -10.77 18.26
N ARG A 59 -1.82 -10.06 18.25
CA ARG A 59 -3.15 -10.63 18.48
C ARG A 59 -3.69 -11.38 17.25
N PHE A 60 -3.28 -10.93 16.05
CA PHE A 60 -3.73 -11.48 14.77
C PHE A 60 -2.60 -12.08 13.96
N ASP A 61 -2.90 -13.02 13.09
CA ASP A 61 -1.97 -13.85 12.34
C ASP A 61 -1.42 -13.23 11.04
N PHE A 62 -1.34 -11.89 10.97
CA PHE A 62 -0.89 -11.17 9.76
C PHE A 62 0.50 -11.64 9.29
N ASP A 63 1.46 -11.75 10.19
CA ASP A 63 2.83 -12.15 9.85
C ASP A 63 2.91 -13.59 9.31
N ILE A 64 1.94 -14.45 9.69
CA ILE A 64 1.82 -15.80 9.17
C ILE A 64 1.25 -15.81 7.76
N ARG A 65 0.23 -14.96 7.51
CA ARG A 65 -0.45 -14.87 6.20
C ARG A 65 0.39 -14.16 5.16
N PHE A 66 1.11 -13.11 5.57
CA PHE A 66 1.88 -12.22 4.69
C PHE A 66 3.37 -12.28 5.03
N GLN A 67 3.91 -13.50 4.99
CA GLN A 67 5.28 -13.77 5.38
C GLN A 67 6.29 -12.85 4.67
N LYS A 68 7.26 -12.35 5.45
CA LYS A 68 8.35 -11.51 4.96
C LYS A 68 7.91 -10.22 4.24
N MET A 69 6.66 -9.78 4.41
CA MET A 69 6.23 -8.52 3.80
C MET A 69 7.13 -7.38 4.25
N PRO A 70 7.69 -6.57 3.32
CA PRO A 70 8.53 -5.44 3.68
C PRO A 70 7.82 -4.49 4.63
N SER A 71 8.52 -4.04 5.70
CA SER A 71 7.94 -3.23 6.77
C SER A 71 7.21 -1.98 6.26
N TYR A 72 7.79 -1.28 5.28
CA TYR A 72 7.15 -0.10 4.69
C TYR A 72 5.88 -0.44 3.91
N LEU A 73 5.84 -1.59 3.24
CA LEU A 73 4.64 -2.03 2.53
C LEU A 73 3.55 -2.44 3.52
N ARG A 74 3.90 -3.15 4.60
CA ARG A 74 3.00 -3.46 5.72
C ARG A 74 2.43 -2.16 6.32
N ARG A 75 3.28 -1.18 6.63
CA ARG A 75 2.86 0.11 7.19
C ARG A 75 1.96 0.90 6.25
N ALA A 76 2.22 0.87 4.95
CA ALA A 76 1.33 1.46 3.96
C ALA A 76 -0.04 0.77 3.93
N ALA A 77 -0.08 -0.57 4.05
CA ALA A 77 -1.33 -1.33 4.12
C ALA A 77 -2.12 -1.02 5.41
N ILE A 78 -1.45 -0.89 6.56
CA ILE A 78 -2.07 -0.47 7.83
C ILE A 78 -2.73 0.90 7.67
N GLN A 79 -1.99 1.88 7.14
CA GLN A 79 -2.50 3.24 6.95
C GLN A 79 -3.72 3.26 6.02
N HIS A 80 -3.68 2.48 4.95
CA HIS A 80 -4.79 2.36 4.00
C HIS A 80 -6.04 1.77 4.67
N ALA A 81 -5.87 0.68 5.40
CA ALA A 81 -6.96 0.01 6.11
C ALA A 81 -7.58 0.89 7.20
N LEU A 82 -6.75 1.57 8.02
CA LEU A 82 -7.24 2.52 9.02
C LEU A 82 -8.04 3.66 8.40
N GLY A 83 -7.56 4.21 7.26
CA GLY A 83 -8.28 5.25 6.52
C GLY A 83 -9.63 4.77 6.00
N SER A 84 -9.70 3.56 5.47
CA SER A 84 -10.94 2.95 4.97
C SER A 84 -11.96 2.75 6.09
N VAL A 85 -11.55 2.22 7.24
CA VAL A 85 -12.44 2.00 8.39
C VAL A 85 -12.90 3.33 8.98
N SER A 86 -11.99 4.29 9.18
CA SER A 86 -12.34 5.63 9.69
C SER A 86 -13.36 6.33 8.79
N SER A 87 -13.13 6.32 7.48
CA SER A 87 -14.06 6.90 6.49
C SER A 87 -15.44 6.21 6.52
N TYR A 88 -15.45 4.88 6.65
CA TYR A 88 -16.70 4.14 6.77
C TYR A 88 -17.47 4.53 8.05
N LYS A 89 -16.82 4.58 9.20
CA LYS A 89 -17.43 4.93 10.48
C LYS A 89 -18.02 6.35 10.46
N THR A 90 -17.25 7.33 9.94
CA THR A 90 -17.75 8.71 9.79
C THR A 90 -18.99 8.77 8.90
N ARG A 91 -19.02 8.03 7.80
CA ARG A 91 -20.20 7.98 6.92
C ARG A 91 -21.38 7.30 7.59
N MET A 92 -21.16 6.26 8.39
CA MET A 92 -22.22 5.59 9.15
C MET A 92 -22.86 6.53 10.17
N GLU A 93 -22.04 7.24 10.96
CA GLU A 93 -22.53 8.22 11.92
C GLU A 93 -23.34 9.35 11.25
N LEU A 94 -22.87 9.83 10.10
CA LEU A 94 -23.59 10.85 9.33
C LEU A 94 -24.92 10.32 8.82
N TRP A 95 -24.95 9.09 8.31
CA TRP A 95 -26.17 8.43 7.85
C TRP A 95 -27.17 8.23 8.98
N GLU A 96 -26.73 7.79 10.14
CA GLU A 96 -27.58 7.59 11.32
C GLU A 96 -28.15 8.91 11.86
N LYS A 97 -27.36 10.00 11.83
CA LYS A 97 -27.78 11.32 12.34
C LYS A 97 -28.66 12.09 11.38
N THR A 98 -28.47 12.00 10.09
CA THR A 98 -29.07 12.91 9.11
C THR A 98 -29.99 12.23 8.10
N GLY A 99 -29.80 10.95 7.83
CA GLY A 99 -30.46 10.25 6.72
C GLY A 99 -30.16 10.82 5.32
N GLN A 100 -29.20 11.78 5.20
CA GLN A 100 -28.95 12.53 3.98
C GLN A 100 -28.12 11.76 2.93
N ILE A 101 -27.54 10.62 3.28
CA ILE A 101 -26.78 9.79 2.35
C ILE A 101 -27.72 8.75 1.77
N GLU A 102 -27.83 8.68 0.44
CA GLU A 102 -28.61 7.64 -0.24
C GLU A 102 -28.06 6.24 0.06
N GLY A 103 -28.85 5.48 0.81
CA GLY A 103 -28.53 4.12 1.22
C GLY A 103 -27.54 4.02 2.39
N LYS A 104 -27.61 2.91 3.09
CA LYS A 104 -26.73 2.61 4.22
C LYS A 104 -25.28 2.43 3.74
N PRO A 105 -24.30 3.15 4.31
CA PRO A 105 -22.89 2.97 3.97
C PRO A 105 -22.43 1.53 4.15
N ARG A 106 -21.56 1.07 3.27
CA ARG A 106 -20.94 -0.25 3.37
C ARG A 106 -19.43 -0.09 3.53
N LEU A 107 -18.83 -0.96 4.34
CA LEU A 107 -17.40 -1.07 4.42
C LEU A 107 -16.90 -1.69 3.10
N VAL A 108 -16.05 -0.94 2.38
CA VAL A 108 -15.46 -1.40 1.14
C VAL A 108 -14.10 -2.00 1.46
N TYR A 109 -13.95 -3.25 1.15
CA TYR A 109 -12.65 -3.91 1.17
C TYR A 109 -11.90 -3.46 -0.09
N GLU A 110 -10.80 -2.76 0.11
CA GLU A 110 -10.15 -1.97 -0.94
C GLU A 110 -9.47 -2.83 -2.01
N ASN A 111 -10.20 -3.13 -3.07
CA ASN A 111 -9.68 -3.87 -4.22
C ASN A 111 -8.79 -3.02 -5.16
N HIS A 112 -8.75 -1.71 -4.95
CA HIS A 112 -8.01 -0.76 -5.77
C HIS A 112 -6.80 -0.16 -5.05
N ALA A 113 -6.48 -0.62 -3.85
CA ALA A 113 -5.31 -0.18 -3.12
C ALA A 113 -4.03 -0.29 -3.96
N MET A 114 -3.23 0.76 -3.92
CA MET A 114 -2.01 0.88 -4.72
C MET A 114 -0.81 1.04 -3.80
N PRO A 115 0.18 0.12 -3.88
CA PRO A 115 1.36 0.20 -3.03
C PRO A 115 2.25 1.37 -3.41
N VAL A 116 2.75 2.08 -2.40
CA VAL A 116 3.81 3.07 -2.54
C VAL A 116 5.16 2.39 -2.41
N PHE A 117 6.04 2.61 -3.38
CA PHE A 117 7.38 2.03 -3.42
C PHE A 117 8.38 3.02 -2.83
N TYR A 118 8.67 2.90 -1.55
CA TYR A 118 9.63 3.77 -0.86
C TYR A 118 11.03 3.64 -1.45
N ARG A 119 11.66 4.80 -1.70
CA ARG A 119 13.02 4.90 -2.25
C ARG A 119 14.00 4.12 -1.37
N ASP A 120 14.95 3.46 -2.01
CA ASP A 120 16.02 2.63 -1.43
C ASP A 120 15.56 1.36 -0.68
N VAL A 121 14.27 1.24 -0.40
CA VAL A 121 13.68 0.07 0.26
C VAL A 121 12.93 -0.84 -0.72
N MET A 122 12.15 -0.24 -1.62
CA MET A 122 11.33 -0.95 -2.60
C MET A 122 11.50 -0.46 -4.03
N TYR A 123 12.09 0.71 -4.19
CA TYR A 123 12.40 1.35 -5.45
C TYR A 123 13.83 1.89 -5.43
N ARG A 124 14.58 1.65 -6.49
CA ARG A 124 15.91 2.22 -6.73
C ARG A 124 16.02 2.64 -8.17
N GLU A 125 16.62 3.79 -8.41
CA GLU A 125 16.98 4.22 -9.77
C GLU A 125 18.14 3.38 -10.30
N ASP A 126 18.13 3.09 -11.59
CA ASP A 126 19.29 2.50 -12.27
C ASP A 126 20.20 3.65 -12.72
N GLU A 127 21.35 3.78 -12.10
CA GLU A 127 22.34 4.84 -12.42
C GLU A 127 22.95 4.66 -13.82
N VAL A 128 22.97 3.45 -14.34
CA VAL A 128 23.57 3.11 -15.65
C VAL A 128 22.51 3.06 -16.75
N GLY A 129 21.35 2.51 -16.46
CA GLY A 129 20.24 2.33 -17.40
C GLY A 129 19.27 3.48 -17.38
N LYS A 130 19.43 4.44 -18.29
CA LYS A 130 18.57 5.67 -18.33
C LYS A 130 17.06 5.40 -18.35
N ASP A 131 16.61 4.25 -18.84
CA ASP A 131 15.21 3.87 -18.98
C ASP A 131 14.86 2.63 -18.18
N ALA A 132 15.50 2.45 -17.04
CA ALA A 132 15.28 1.32 -16.16
C ALA A 132 15.29 1.72 -14.69
N THR A 133 14.74 0.84 -13.88
CA THR A 133 14.70 0.99 -12.42
C THR A 133 14.68 -0.39 -11.75
N TYR A 134 14.98 -0.43 -10.47
CA TYR A 134 14.84 -1.63 -9.66
C TYR A 134 13.61 -1.53 -8.77
N LEU A 135 12.75 -2.53 -8.82
CA LEU A 135 11.59 -2.68 -7.94
C LEU A 135 11.73 -3.92 -7.08
N LYS A 136 11.45 -3.80 -5.80
CA LYS A 136 11.33 -4.95 -4.90
C LYS A 136 9.93 -5.51 -5.03
N LEU A 137 9.81 -6.69 -5.66
CA LEU A 137 8.53 -7.34 -5.98
C LEU A 137 8.46 -8.72 -5.34
N TYR A 138 7.23 -9.19 -5.16
CA TYR A 138 6.91 -10.53 -4.69
C TYR A 138 6.87 -11.50 -5.88
N ASP A 139 7.62 -12.59 -5.84
CA ASP A 139 7.70 -13.59 -6.92
C ASP A 139 6.80 -14.82 -6.69
N GLY A 140 5.96 -14.78 -5.65
CA GLY A 140 5.12 -15.88 -5.21
C GLY A 140 5.68 -16.63 -3.99
N TYR A 141 6.98 -16.43 -3.67
CA TYR A 141 7.69 -17.07 -2.57
C TYR A 141 8.44 -16.09 -1.68
N ASP A 142 9.09 -15.08 -2.30
CA ASP A 142 9.93 -14.13 -1.58
C ASP A 142 9.93 -12.74 -2.24
N TRP A 143 10.44 -11.74 -1.55
CA TRP A 143 10.58 -10.36 -2.00
C TRP A 143 11.98 -10.13 -2.59
N LYS A 144 12.06 -9.93 -3.90
CA LYS A 144 13.32 -9.79 -4.64
C LYS A 144 13.37 -8.50 -5.44
N TRP A 145 14.60 -8.05 -5.72
CA TRP A 145 14.81 -6.94 -6.61
C TRP A 145 14.72 -7.39 -8.07
N PHE A 146 13.89 -6.70 -8.84
CA PHE A 146 13.72 -6.91 -10.27
C PHE A 146 14.16 -5.67 -11.02
N HIS A 147 14.97 -5.84 -12.06
CA HIS A 147 15.30 -4.79 -13.01
C HIS A 147 14.14 -4.61 -13.99
N VAL A 148 13.52 -3.43 -14.00
CA VAL A 148 12.32 -3.14 -14.77
C VAL A 148 12.62 -2.04 -15.77
N ARG A 149 12.35 -2.30 -17.05
CA ARG A 149 12.44 -1.27 -18.10
C ARG A 149 11.21 -0.39 -18.10
N LEU A 150 11.45 0.92 -18.19
CA LEU A 150 10.43 1.96 -18.30
C LEU A 150 10.27 2.37 -19.77
N SER A 151 9.20 3.11 -20.06
CA SER A 151 9.01 3.67 -21.41
C SER A 151 10.06 4.75 -21.67
N HIS A 152 10.79 4.62 -22.78
CA HIS A 152 11.79 5.60 -23.19
C HIS A 152 11.16 7.00 -23.34
N THR A 153 10.02 7.10 -24.01
CA THR A 153 9.29 8.36 -24.21
C THR A 153 8.90 9.03 -22.90
N ASP A 154 8.39 8.24 -21.92
CA ASP A 154 8.02 8.78 -20.61
C ASP A 154 9.25 9.25 -19.84
N MET A 155 10.36 8.51 -19.92
CA MET A 155 11.60 8.89 -19.24
C MET A 155 12.26 10.12 -19.87
N GLU A 156 12.20 10.28 -21.19
CA GLU A 156 12.64 11.52 -21.86
C GLU A 156 11.78 12.72 -21.45
N TYR A 157 10.46 12.55 -21.41
CA TYR A 157 9.55 13.59 -20.94
C TYR A 157 9.90 14.03 -19.50
N LEU A 158 10.12 13.08 -18.60
CA LEU A 158 10.49 13.38 -17.22
C LEU A 158 11.80 14.13 -17.13
N ARG A 159 12.85 13.67 -17.86
CA ARG A 159 14.15 14.36 -17.88
C ARG A 159 14.07 15.77 -18.42
N LYS A 160 13.26 15.99 -19.45
CA LYS A 160 13.12 17.31 -20.08
C LYS A 160 12.34 18.32 -19.22
N ASN A 161 11.24 17.87 -18.59
CA ASN A 161 10.30 18.79 -17.96
C ASN A 161 10.45 18.87 -16.44
N TRP A 162 11.15 17.88 -15.81
CA TRP A 162 11.21 17.74 -14.36
C TRP A 162 12.65 17.72 -13.83
N ILE A 163 13.59 18.21 -14.63
CA ILE A 163 15.01 18.28 -14.25
C ILE A 163 15.19 19.11 -12.97
N GLY A 164 16.00 18.62 -12.04
CA GLY A 164 16.27 19.28 -10.76
C GLY A 164 15.14 19.20 -9.72
N LYS A 165 13.96 18.65 -10.05
CA LYS A 165 12.88 18.43 -9.09
C LYS A 165 13.00 17.06 -8.43
N LYS A 166 12.78 17.02 -7.11
CA LYS A 166 12.79 15.78 -6.35
C LYS A 166 11.45 15.05 -6.49
N ALA A 167 11.49 13.88 -7.11
CA ALA A 167 10.32 13.01 -7.18
C ALA A 167 10.00 12.39 -5.83
N SER A 168 8.70 12.25 -5.52
CA SER A 168 8.22 11.44 -4.40
C SER A 168 8.44 9.95 -4.65
N ALA A 169 8.21 9.13 -3.62
CA ALA A 169 8.18 7.68 -3.78
C ALA A 169 7.07 7.28 -4.77
N PRO A 170 7.38 6.48 -5.81
CA PRO A 170 6.39 6.14 -6.83
C PRO A 170 5.31 5.21 -6.29
N THR A 171 4.10 5.37 -6.83
CA THR A 171 2.99 4.47 -6.60
C THR A 171 2.85 3.51 -7.78
N LEU A 172 2.71 2.22 -7.51
CA LEU A 172 2.45 1.23 -8.55
C LEU A 172 0.96 1.18 -8.86
N GLU A 173 0.59 1.55 -10.09
CA GLU A 173 -0.79 1.55 -10.56
C GLU A 173 -0.99 0.50 -11.66
N LYS A 174 -2.22 -0.05 -11.71
CA LYS A 174 -2.69 -0.85 -12.85
C LYS A 174 -3.84 -0.11 -13.52
N ARG A 175 -3.69 0.21 -14.81
CA ARG A 175 -4.74 0.78 -15.65
C ARG A 175 -4.96 -0.12 -16.86
N HIS A 176 -6.17 -0.65 -16.99
CA HIS A 176 -6.51 -1.65 -18.00
C HIS A 176 -5.58 -2.88 -17.89
N ARG A 177 -4.73 -3.11 -18.90
CA ARG A 177 -3.78 -4.23 -18.97
C ARG A 177 -2.33 -3.80 -18.75
N LYS A 178 -2.07 -2.52 -18.41
CA LYS A 178 -0.73 -1.95 -18.25
C LYS A 178 -0.46 -1.58 -16.79
N TYR A 179 0.81 -1.62 -16.41
CA TYR A 179 1.30 -1.18 -15.12
C TYR A 179 2.09 0.12 -15.29
N PHE A 180 1.93 1.02 -14.34
CA PHE A 180 2.56 2.34 -14.33
C PHE A 180 3.20 2.60 -12.97
N LEU A 181 4.36 3.25 -12.99
CA LEU A 181 4.91 3.91 -11.82
C LEU A 181 4.53 5.38 -11.90
N ARG A 182 3.71 5.82 -10.96
CA ARG A 182 3.27 7.21 -10.87
C ARG A 182 4.18 7.96 -9.91
N PHE A 183 4.86 8.97 -10.40
CA PHE A 183 5.66 9.90 -9.63
C PHE A 183 4.88 11.20 -9.41
N SER A 184 5.05 11.80 -8.21
CA SER A 184 4.61 13.16 -7.90
C SER A 184 5.85 14.00 -7.62
N TYR A 185 5.86 15.25 -8.08
CA TYR A 185 6.99 16.17 -8.00
C TYR A 185 6.61 17.40 -7.18
#